data_c5cd46ac080a52d794278bef5cc5b52d
#
_entry.id   c5cd46ac080a52d794278bef5cc5b52d
#
_cell.length_a   1.000
_cell.length_b   1.000
_cell.length_c   1.000
_cell.angle_alpha   90.00
_cell.angle_beta   90.00
_cell.angle_gamma   90.00
#
_symmetry.space_group_name_H-M   'P 1'
#
loop_
_entity.id
_entity.type
_entity.pdbx_description
1 polymer ?
#
loop_
_entity_poly.entity_id
_entity_poly.type
_entity_poly.pdbx_seq_one_letter_code
_entity_poly.pdbx_strand_id
1 'polypeptide(L)'
;MIRSYTYDVEVLKNFFSISIIEVNDYLKVFKDCYDENDKKKVPIPLVQKYTVKEIKEKLSSVVKYSFYITDKDDSQLLTMLGFINGLRPHYEIQKENDVEKQVPVRTDMFGFNSSKYDRLMVAAFLMFSNQTDNTKELITKLYETSKKIISSQNDYEIFKHDYLLGTLSKYKLPYTDVDLMTVFALNKVGKGVDKNGKTVYFPKSLKQTSINLQWYELLEYELPPISDKDKHFYEKDNTLKGINVENLNKLVEKWDRYIIDEWIEPTMYYNMNDSFILCEMIRLYIDEIRLRYSISSAYGVDVLSSSRSNIADKLFTKFYSEFSGLSPSQWQGNKTERTAMAFKRVIFPFIKFKTKECQELLEEMKKVVVYSTSKKALKEVSNKYPEFKYLKTNNDTGWFEITINKLVYSIATGGLHSQDIPRELKSKLVYIDSSSTGDCTKEKTSIWDNITDDSYIYVHWDISSFYPSIMSVYHVAPAHLNEGVFTKLVSWLKDTRIAAKHSEEDLIDGIPKDILAQALKIVINSIYGKLGFESGSLYDRLAVLKVTINGQLMILMLCEELELAGIEVISANTDGIVVKLYKKDKNKFESISNNWKQLTKLDADAE
;
A
#
# COMPACT_ATOMS: atom_id res chain seq x y z
N MET A 1 5.45 -12.84 23.97
CA MET A 1 4.69 -13.69 23.02
C MET A 1 3.55 -12.90 22.42
N ILE A 2 3.21 -13.15 21.14
CA ILE A 2 2.07 -12.51 20.48
C ILE A 2 1.07 -13.61 20.12
N ARG A 3 -0.19 -13.44 20.57
CA ARG A 3 -1.33 -14.22 20.12
C ARG A 3 -2.01 -13.46 18.99
N SER A 4 -2.31 -14.13 17.92
CA SER A 4 -2.89 -13.52 16.71
C SER A 4 -4.20 -14.21 16.36
N TYR A 5 -5.26 -13.42 16.21
CA TYR A 5 -6.58 -13.89 15.83
C TYR A 5 -7.12 -13.06 14.67
N THR A 6 -7.91 -13.67 13.80
CA THR A 6 -8.82 -12.92 12.93
C THR A 6 -10.19 -12.84 13.57
N TYR A 7 -10.97 -11.81 13.23
CA TYR A 7 -12.32 -11.65 13.75
C TYR A 7 -13.22 -10.90 12.78
N ASP A 8 -14.52 -11.16 12.91
CA ASP A 8 -15.59 -10.50 12.18
C ASP A 8 -16.84 -10.40 13.04
N VAL A 9 -17.67 -9.36 12.86
CA VAL A 9 -18.83 -9.05 13.69
C VAL A 9 -20.07 -8.86 12.83
N GLU A 10 -21.17 -9.54 13.21
CA GLU A 10 -22.47 -9.38 12.57
C GLU A 10 -23.51 -8.80 13.52
N VAL A 11 -24.28 -7.82 13.05
CA VAL A 11 -25.32 -7.13 13.84
C VAL A 11 -26.62 -7.03 13.09
N LEU A 12 -27.67 -7.57 13.68
CA LEU A 12 -29.05 -7.47 13.20
C LEU A 12 -29.96 -6.89 14.29
N LYS A 13 -31.24 -6.63 14.02
CA LYS A 13 -32.15 -5.95 14.97
C LYS A 13 -32.20 -6.58 16.37
N ASN A 14 -32.11 -7.90 16.44
CA ASN A 14 -32.17 -8.66 17.68
C ASN A 14 -30.99 -9.62 17.86
N PHE A 15 -29.87 -9.34 17.21
CA PHE A 15 -28.75 -10.27 17.15
C PHE A 15 -27.40 -9.53 17.13
N PHE A 16 -26.46 -10.07 17.86
CA PHE A 16 -25.04 -9.68 17.82
C PHE A 16 -24.18 -10.93 17.84
N SER A 17 -23.21 -11.02 16.96
CA SER A 17 -22.24 -12.12 16.97
C SER A 17 -20.82 -11.66 16.68
N ILE A 18 -19.88 -12.50 17.10
CA ILE A 18 -18.47 -12.39 16.78
C ILE A 18 -17.89 -13.78 16.50
N SER A 19 -17.15 -13.91 15.40
CA SER A 19 -16.32 -15.08 15.11
C SER A 19 -14.85 -14.72 15.22
N ILE A 20 -14.07 -15.67 15.77
CA ILE A 20 -12.65 -15.48 16.07
C ILE A 20 -11.90 -16.75 15.70
N ILE A 21 -10.79 -16.62 14.96
CA ILE A 21 -9.96 -17.77 14.53
C ILE A 21 -8.51 -17.53 14.96
N GLU A 22 -7.88 -18.56 15.50
CA GLU A 22 -6.46 -18.47 15.85
C GLU A 22 -5.58 -18.56 14.59
N VAL A 23 -4.88 -17.48 14.30
CA VAL A 23 -4.04 -17.37 13.08
C VAL A 23 -2.87 -18.36 13.11
N ASN A 24 -2.21 -18.52 14.24
CA ASN A 24 -1.05 -19.41 14.33
C ASN A 24 -1.44 -20.88 14.09
N ASP A 25 -2.61 -21.30 14.58
CA ASP A 25 -3.11 -22.65 14.36
C ASP A 25 -3.52 -22.84 12.89
N TYR A 26 -4.19 -21.85 12.28
CA TYR A 26 -4.47 -21.85 10.84
C TYR A 26 -3.19 -22.01 10.01
N LEU A 27 -2.17 -21.21 10.29
CA LEU A 27 -0.88 -21.27 9.60
C LEU A 27 -0.20 -22.64 9.77
N LYS A 28 -0.34 -23.26 10.94
CA LYS A 28 0.18 -24.60 11.22
C LYS A 28 -0.55 -25.69 10.42
N VAL A 29 -1.88 -25.61 10.33
CA VAL A 29 -2.72 -26.57 9.57
C VAL A 29 -2.40 -26.52 8.07
N PHE A 30 -2.10 -25.34 7.53
CA PHE A 30 -1.81 -25.14 6.11
C PHE A 30 -0.32 -24.85 5.82
N LYS A 31 0.59 -25.24 6.72
CA LYS A 31 2.03 -24.97 6.59
C LYS A 31 2.66 -25.54 5.32
N ASP A 32 2.09 -26.59 4.74
CA ASP A 32 2.63 -27.28 3.56
C ASP A 32 2.10 -26.69 2.23
N CYS A 33 1.19 -25.68 2.28
CA CYS A 33 0.57 -25.10 1.09
C CYS A 33 1.42 -23.98 0.50
N TYR A 34 2.45 -24.37 -0.25
CA TYR A 34 3.38 -23.50 -0.97
C TYR A 34 3.74 -24.09 -2.33
N ASP A 35 4.31 -23.28 -3.22
CA ASP A 35 4.88 -23.74 -4.49
C ASP A 35 6.11 -24.61 -4.22
N GLU A 36 6.04 -25.89 -4.59
CA GLU A 36 7.12 -26.86 -4.38
C GLU A 36 8.33 -26.61 -5.30
N ASN A 37 8.12 -25.91 -6.42
CA ASN A 37 9.18 -25.54 -7.36
C ASN A 37 9.90 -24.24 -6.95
N ASP A 38 9.35 -23.47 -6.03
CA ASP A 38 9.98 -22.24 -5.54
C ASP A 38 10.86 -22.53 -4.31
N LYS A 39 12.17 -22.27 -4.44
CA LYS A 39 13.13 -22.40 -3.34
C LYS A 39 12.75 -21.61 -2.09
N LYS A 40 12.01 -20.49 -2.26
CA LYS A 40 11.52 -19.64 -1.17
C LYS A 40 10.24 -20.14 -0.52
N LYS A 41 9.65 -21.22 -1.03
CA LYS A 41 8.38 -21.78 -0.52
C LYS A 41 7.27 -20.72 -0.46
N VAL A 42 7.03 -20.04 -1.57
CA VAL A 42 5.98 -19.02 -1.67
C VAL A 42 4.61 -19.66 -1.45
N PRO A 43 3.78 -19.12 -0.54
CA PRO A 43 2.44 -19.63 -0.31
C PRO A 43 1.56 -19.51 -1.56
N ILE A 44 0.81 -20.57 -1.87
CA ILE A 44 -0.17 -20.61 -2.97
C ILE A 44 -1.60 -20.74 -2.43
N PRO A 45 -2.63 -20.32 -3.20
CA PRO A 45 -4.04 -20.52 -2.82
C PRO A 45 -4.36 -21.98 -2.49
N LEU A 46 -5.22 -22.21 -1.49
CA LEU A 46 -5.55 -23.56 -1.00
C LEU A 46 -6.07 -24.48 -2.11
N VAL A 47 -6.90 -23.96 -3.01
CA VAL A 47 -7.50 -24.73 -4.12
C VAL A 47 -6.49 -25.19 -5.17
N GLN A 48 -5.27 -24.68 -5.15
CA GLN A 48 -4.19 -25.17 -6.02
C GLN A 48 -3.50 -26.42 -5.46
N LYS A 49 -3.71 -26.73 -4.18
CA LYS A 49 -3.09 -27.91 -3.53
C LYS A 49 -4.12 -28.91 -3.01
N TYR A 50 -5.26 -28.45 -2.54
CA TYR A 50 -6.27 -29.29 -1.87
C TYR A 50 -7.60 -29.27 -2.59
N THR A 51 -8.35 -30.36 -2.51
CA THR A 51 -9.77 -30.40 -2.89
C THR A 51 -10.61 -29.63 -1.87
N VAL A 52 -11.81 -29.19 -2.28
CA VAL A 52 -12.77 -28.49 -1.38
C VAL A 52 -13.07 -29.32 -0.13
N LYS A 53 -13.18 -30.66 -0.26
CA LYS A 53 -13.44 -31.57 0.86
C LYS A 53 -12.28 -31.53 1.87
N GLU A 54 -11.04 -31.65 1.39
CA GLU A 54 -9.84 -31.61 2.24
C GLU A 54 -9.70 -30.24 2.92
N ILE A 55 -10.02 -29.14 2.23
CA ILE A 55 -10.01 -27.81 2.82
C ILE A 55 -11.00 -27.75 3.99
N LYS A 56 -12.25 -28.19 3.79
CA LYS A 56 -13.28 -28.20 4.85
C LYS A 56 -12.87 -29.09 6.04
N GLU A 57 -12.30 -30.26 5.79
CA GLU A 57 -11.79 -31.15 6.84
C GLU A 57 -10.64 -30.48 7.64
N LYS A 58 -9.69 -29.83 6.97
CA LYS A 58 -8.60 -29.09 7.61
C LYS A 58 -9.12 -27.89 8.41
N LEU A 59 -10.05 -27.10 7.85
CA LEU A 59 -10.66 -25.96 8.54
C LEU A 59 -11.45 -26.37 9.80
N SER A 60 -12.00 -27.58 9.82
CA SER A 60 -12.71 -28.09 10.99
C SER A 60 -11.77 -28.29 12.20
N SER A 61 -10.49 -28.59 11.94
CA SER A 61 -9.47 -28.79 12.97
C SER A 61 -8.81 -27.50 13.49
N VAL A 62 -9.04 -26.36 12.83
CA VAL A 62 -8.49 -25.07 13.25
C VAL A 62 -9.19 -24.58 14.51
N VAL A 63 -8.43 -24.06 15.47
CA VAL A 63 -8.96 -23.46 16.70
C VAL A 63 -9.73 -22.20 16.36
N LYS A 64 -11.00 -22.19 16.72
CA LYS A 64 -11.95 -21.12 16.43
C LYS A 64 -12.96 -20.98 17.56
N TYR A 65 -13.46 -19.76 17.71
CA TYR A 65 -14.48 -19.40 18.68
C TYR A 65 -15.60 -18.66 17.97
N SER A 66 -16.83 -18.92 18.36
CA SER A 66 -18.00 -18.31 17.75
C SER A 66 -19.01 -18.04 18.86
N PHE A 67 -19.41 -16.80 19.00
CA PHE A 67 -20.34 -16.35 20.03
C PHE A 67 -21.46 -15.54 19.40
N TYR A 68 -22.66 -15.72 19.92
CA TYR A 68 -23.80 -14.87 19.58
C TYR A 68 -24.68 -14.63 20.82
N ILE A 69 -25.45 -13.57 20.76
CA ILE A 69 -26.53 -13.25 21.67
C ILE A 69 -27.75 -12.74 20.88
N THR A 70 -28.93 -13.01 21.38
CA THR A 70 -30.18 -12.49 20.84
C THR A 70 -30.97 -11.76 21.92
N ASP A 71 -32.03 -11.06 21.56
CA ASP A 71 -32.92 -10.42 22.51
C ASP A 71 -33.68 -11.43 23.43
N LYS A 72 -33.54 -12.74 23.18
CA LYS A 72 -34.16 -13.84 23.89
C LYS A 72 -33.18 -14.84 24.49
N ASP A 73 -31.96 -14.91 23.96
CA ASP A 73 -30.91 -15.84 24.38
C ASP A 73 -29.61 -15.08 24.65
N ASP A 74 -29.20 -15.05 25.91
CA ASP A 74 -27.96 -14.44 26.41
C ASP A 74 -27.01 -15.47 27.05
N SER A 75 -27.27 -16.74 26.82
CA SER A 75 -26.50 -17.85 27.42
C SER A 75 -24.99 -17.75 27.16
N GLN A 76 -24.57 -17.11 26.07
CA GLN A 76 -23.17 -16.94 25.70
C GLN A 76 -22.59 -15.56 26.11
N LEU A 77 -23.40 -14.64 26.66
CA LEU A 77 -22.97 -13.27 26.97
C LEU A 77 -21.74 -13.23 27.88
N LEU A 78 -21.79 -13.93 29.02
CA LEU A 78 -20.69 -13.93 29.98
C LEU A 78 -19.44 -14.61 29.43
N THR A 79 -19.60 -15.68 28.64
CA THR A 79 -18.48 -16.38 28.00
C THR A 79 -17.79 -15.47 26.95
N MET A 80 -18.58 -14.78 26.15
CA MET A 80 -18.09 -13.81 25.17
C MET A 80 -17.32 -12.66 25.85
N LEU A 81 -17.90 -12.07 26.89
CA LEU A 81 -17.25 -11.01 27.68
C LEU A 81 -15.96 -11.50 28.34
N GLY A 82 -15.99 -12.70 28.93
CA GLY A 82 -14.82 -13.33 29.53
C GLY A 82 -13.70 -13.57 28.52
N PHE A 83 -14.05 -14.09 27.35
CA PHE A 83 -13.09 -14.31 26.27
C PHE A 83 -12.44 -13.00 25.83
N ILE A 84 -13.25 -12.00 25.44
CA ILE A 84 -12.73 -10.71 24.95
C ILE A 84 -11.88 -10.02 26.01
N ASN A 85 -12.32 -9.99 27.28
CA ASN A 85 -11.53 -9.40 28.38
C ASN A 85 -10.23 -10.18 28.65
N GLY A 86 -10.22 -11.50 28.43
CA GLY A 86 -9.03 -12.35 28.55
C GLY A 86 -7.93 -12.06 27.53
N LEU A 87 -8.23 -11.30 26.46
CA LEU A 87 -7.24 -10.89 25.46
C LEU A 87 -6.30 -9.77 25.95
N ARG A 88 -6.51 -9.24 27.15
CA ARG A 88 -5.66 -8.18 27.72
C ARG A 88 -4.21 -8.64 27.85
N PRO A 89 -3.25 -7.73 27.66
CA PRO A 89 -1.85 -8.03 27.92
C PRO A 89 -1.64 -8.56 29.33
N HIS A 90 -0.93 -9.67 29.45
CA HIS A 90 -0.63 -10.34 30.71
C HIS A 90 0.75 -11.02 30.64
N TYR A 91 1.18 -11.66 31.73
CA TYR A 91 2.39 -12.47 31.75
C TYR A 91 2.04 -13.94 31.86
N GLU A 92 2.72 -14.78 31.09
CA GLU A 92 2.64 -16.23 31.20
C GLU A 92 3.97 -16.80 31.66
N ILE A 93 3.91 -17.88 32.44
CA ILE A 93 5.10 -18.62 32.87
C ILE A 93 5.41 -19.65 31.79
N GLN A 94 6.57 -19.52 31.16
CA GLN A 94 7.11 -20.52 30.24
C GLN A 94 8.28 -21.24 30.90
N LYS A 95 8.35 -22.56 30.72
CA LYS A 95 9.49 -23.37 31.13
C LYS A 95 10.43 -23.58 29.93
N GLU A 96 11.63 -23.06 30.04
CA GLU A 96 12.68 -23.26 29.07
C GLU A 96 13.91 -23.85 29.80
N ASN A 97 14.31 -25.09 29.47
CA ASN A 97 15.39 -25.82 30.12
C ASN A 97 15.24 -25.87 31.67
N ASP A 98 14.03 -26.21 32.15
CA ASP A 98 13.65 -26.26 33.57
C ASP A 98 13.70 -24.92 34.33
N VAL A 99 13.91 -23.80 33.65
CA VAL A 99 13.83 -22.45 34.22
C VAL A 99 12.49 -21.83 33.90
N GLU A 100 11.75 -21.39 34.93
CA GLU A 100 10.51 -20.64 34.75
C GLU A 100 10.81 -19.18 34.42
N LYS A 101 10.30 -18.72 33.28
CA LYS A 101 10.45 -17.35 32.79
C LYS A 101 9.08 -16.70 32.59
N GLN A 102 8.89 -15.52 33.15
CA GLN A 102 7.71 -14.71 32.84
C GLN A 102 7.86 -14.05 31.48
N VAL A 103 6.96 -14.39 30.55
CA VAL A 103 6.93 -13.85 29.19
C VAL A 103 5.71 -12.95 29.04
N PRO A 104 5.89 -11.68 28.61
CA PRO A 104 4.75 -10.81 28.33
C PRO A 104 3.99 -11.33 27.12
N VAL A 105 2.68 -11.41 27.25
CA VAL A 105 1.73 -11.82 26.20
C VAL A 105 0.89 -10.63 25.82
N ARG A 106 0.79 -10.35 24.53
CA ARG A 106 -0.18 -9.42 23.98
C ARG A 106 -0.98 -10.12 22.89
N THR A 107 -2.17 -9.61 22.61
CA THR A 107 -3.04 -10.11 21.56
C THR A 107 -3.20 -9.08 20.47
N ASP A 108 -3.04 -9.52 19.21
CA ASP A 108 -3.35 -8.75 18.02
C ASP A 108 -4.54 -9.40 17.31
N MET A 109 -5.58 -8.61 17.00
CA MET A 109 -6.78 -9.06 16.30
C MET A 109 -6.86 -8.41 14.93
N PHE A 110 -6.99 -9.22 13.91
CA PHE A 110 -7.01 -8.82 12.51
C PHE A 110 -8.44 -8.83 11.97
N GLY A 111 -8.93 -7.66 11.55
CA GLY A 111 -10.24 -7.51 10.92
C GLY A 111 -10.13 -6.87 9.53
N PHE A 112 -11.23 -6.83 8.80
CA PHE A 112 -11.31 -6.19 7.48
C PHE A 112 -12.15 -4.92 7.55
N ASN A 113 -11.55 -3.75 7.31
CA ASN A 113 -12.18 -2.45 7.56
C ASN A 113 -12.59 -2.27 9.05
N SER A 114 -11.94 -3.03 9.91
CA SER A 114 -12.29 -3.14 11.34
C SER A 114 -12.19 -1.80 12.05
N SER A 115 -11.24 -0.96 11.69
CA SER A 115 -11.08 0.39 12.24
C SER A 115 -12.32 1.27 12.09
N LYS A 116 -13.20 0.96 11.12
CA LYS A 116 -14.42 1.72 10.84
C LYS A 116 -15.71 1.03 11.26
N TYR A 117 -15.67 -0.27 11.57
CA TYR A 117 -16.88 -1.02 11.94
C TYR A 117 -16.63 -2.00 13.10
N ASP A 118 -16.00 -3.15 12.86
CA ASP A 118 -15.93 -4.25 13.83
C ASP A 118 -15.30 -3.82 15.16
N ARG A 119 -14.19 -3.09 15.10
CA ARG A 119 -13.54 -2.52 16.29
C ARG A 119 -14.48 -1.63 17.09
N LEU A 120 -15.27 -0.80 16.41
CA LEU A 120 -16.23 0.09 17.06
C LEU A 120 -17.39 -0.69 17.67
N MET A 121 -17.85 -1.76 17.01
CA MET A 121 -18.90 -2.62 17.53
C MET A 121 -18.45 -3.43 18.75
N VAL A 122 -17.20 -3.94 18.76
CA VAL A 122 -16.64 -4.59 19.96
C VAL A 122 -16.47 -3.57 21.10
N ALA A 123 -16.03 -2.35 20.80
CA ALA A 123 -15.96 -1.28 21.80
C ALA A 123 -17.35 -0.93 22.37
N ALA A 124 -18.38 -0.85 21.52
CA ALA A 124 -19.76 -0.62 21.93
C ALA A 124 -20.29 -1.78 22.79
N PHE A 125 -20.02 -3.02 22.39
CA PHE A 125 -20.39 -4.21 23.15
C PHE A 125 -19.81 -4.17 24.57
N LEU A 126 -18.50 -3.96 24.70
CA LEU A 126 -17.83 -3.88 26.00
C LEU A 126 -18.31 -2.68 26.82
N MET A 127 -18.57 -1.55 26.21
CA MET A 127 -19.05 -0.34 26.90
C MET A 127 -20.48 -0.52 27.42
N PHE A 128 -21.39 -1.01 26.57
CA PHE A 128 -22.81 -1.13 26.93
C PHE A 128 -23.07 -2.30 27.87
N SER A 129 -22.35 -3.41 27.77
CA SER A 129 -22.44 -4.53 28.69
C SER A 129 -22.08 -4.13 30.16
N ASN A 130 -21.33 -3.04 30.35
CA ASN A 130 -21.08 -2.49 31.68
C ASN A 130 -22.16 -1.49 32.14
N GLN A 131 -23.15 -1.17 31.31
CA GLN A 131 -24.17 -0.17 31.58
C GLN A 131 -25.58 -0.76 31.80
N THR A 132 -25.82 -1.97 31.34
CA THR A 132 -27.11 -2.64 31.45
C THR A 132 -26.97 -4.15 31.61
N ASP A 133 -27.75 -4.73 32.49
CA ASP A 133 -27.90 -6.18 32.66
C ASP A 133 -29.04 -6.74 31.78
N ASN A 134 -29.72 -5.87 31.01
CA ASN A 134 -30.82 -6.26 30.14
C ASN A 134 -30.32 -6.51 28.73
N THR A 135 -30.27 -7.77 28.33
CA THR A 135 -29.75 -8.20 27.02
C THR A 135 -30.52 -7.58 25.85
N LYS A 136 -31.84 -7.42 25.98
CA LYS A 136 -32.64 -6.77 24.93
C LYS A 136 -32.27 -5.29 24.75
N GLU A 137 -32.02 -4.57 25.84
CA GLU A 137 -31.55 -3.20 25.83
C GLU A 137 -30.12 -3.12 25.22
N LEU A 138 -29.24 -4.04 25.62
CA LEU A 138 -27.89 -4.15 25.07
C LEU A 138 -27.92 -4.30 23.54
N ILE A 139 -28.66 -5.26 23.02
CA ILE A 139 -28.76 -5.53 21.58
C ILE A 139 -29.38 -4.34 20.86
N THR A 140 -30.42 -3.71 21.41
CA THR A 140 -31.01 -2.51 20.80
C THR A 140 -29.98 -1.40 20.66
N LYS A 141 -29.18 -1.12 21.71
CA LYS A 141 -28.10 -0.12 21.67
C LYS A 141 -27.02 -0.49 20.65
N LEU A 142 -26.66 -1.77 20.53
CA LEU A 142 -25.70 -2.25 19.55
C LEU A 142 -26.20 -2.06 18.13
N TYR A 143 -27.45 -2.42 17.85
CA TYR A 143 -28.06 -2.25 16.56
C TYR A 143 -28.17 -0.76 16.15
N GLU A 144 -28.64 0.10 17.04
CA GLU A 144 -28.70 1.55 16.79
C GLU A 144 -27.29 2.13 16.52
N THR A 145 -26.29 1.67 17.25
CA THR A 145 -24.89 2.05 17.05
C THR A 145 -24.39 1.59 15.68
N SER A 146 -24.68 0.36 15.29
CA SER A 146 -24.36 -0.16 13.96
C SER A 146 -24.96 0.70 12.84
N LYS A 147 -26.26 1.02 12.92
CA LYS A 147 -26.91 1.93 11.94
C LYS A 147 -26.25 3.29 11.89
N LYS A 148 -25.89 3.83 13.03
CA LYS A 148 -25.20 5.12 13.14
C LYS A 148 -23.81 5.09 12.51
N ILE A 149 -23.02 4.04 12.77
CA ILE A 149 -21.71 3.84 12.13
C ILE A 149 -21.86 3.76 10.61
N ILE A 150 -22.78 2.92 10.11
CA ILE A 150 -22.99 2.72 8.67
C ILE A 150 -23.42 4.02 7.99
N SER A 151 -24.35 4.77 8.57
CA SER A 151 -24.81 6.05 8.01
C SER A 151 -23.74 7.14 8.01
N SER A 152 -22.80 7.10 8.95
CA SER A 152 -21.71 8.09 9.07
C SER A 152 -20.46 7.76 8.24
N GLN A 153 -20.34 6.54 7.69
CA GLN A 153 -19.14 6.12 6.93
C GLN A 153 -18.84 6.99 5.71
N ASN A 154 -19.86 7.61 5.12
CA ASN A 154 -19.73 8.46 3.95
C ASN A 154 -19.55 9.95 4.30
N ASP A 155 -19.66 10.32 5.58
CA ASP A 155 -19.52 11.70 6.05
C ASP A 155 -18.57 11.77 7.25
N TYR A 156 -17.31 12.09 6.98
CA TYR A 156 -16.26 12.21 7.99
C TYR A 156 -16.58 13.27 9.04
N GLU A 157 -17.29 14.35 8.67
CA GLU A 157 -17.63 15.41 9.62
C GLU A 157 -18.69 14.93 10.61
N ILE A 158 -19.69 14.17 10.17
CA ILE A 158 -20.67 13.54 11.09
C ILE A 158 -19.94 12.62 12.07
N PHE A 159 -19.06 11.75 11.57
CA PHE A 159 -18.29 10.84 12.42
C PHE A 159 -17.47 11.59 13.47
N LYS A 160 -16.78 12.66 13.07
CA LYS A 160 -15.89 13.44 13.92
C LYS A 160 -16.62 14.19 15.04
N HIS A 161 -17.82 14.67 14.77
CA HIS A 161 -18.61 15.49 15.72
C HIS A 161 -19.59 14.67 16.54
N ASP A 162 -19.81 13.40 16.24
CA ASP A 162 -20.66 12.54 17.04
C ASP A 162 -19.96 12.11 18.34
N TYR A 163 -20.58 12.42 19.47
CA TYR A 163 -20.03 12.11 20.79
C TYR A 163 -19.82 10.61 21.02
N LEU A 164 -20.81 9.78 20.63
CA LEU A 164 -20.72 8.33 20.81
C LEU A 164 -19.62 7.73 19.95
N LEU A 165 -19.59 8.05 18.64
CA LEU A 165 -18.58 7.53 17.72
C LEU A 165 -17.18 8.01 18.10
N GLY A 166 -17.05 9.27 18.56
CA GLY A 166 -15.81 9.81 19.09
C GLY A 166 -15.34 9.08 20.36
N THR A 167 -16.26 8.67 21.23
CA THR A 167 -15.95 7.88 22.44
C THR A 167 -15.51 6.46 22.06
N LEU A 168 -16.27 5.78 21.19
CA LEU A 168 -15.96 4.43 20.73
C LEU A 168 -14.61 4.35 20.00
N SER A 169 -14.28 5.35 19.17
CA SER A 169 -13.00 5.41 18.45
C SER A 169 -11.79 5.50 19.38
N LYS A 170 -11.96 6.09 20.56
CA LYS A 170 -10.95 6.24 21.61
C LYS A 170 -10.99 5.13 22.67
N TYR A 171 -12.01 4.27 22.62
CA TYR A 171 -12.16 3.19 23.60
C TYR A 171 -10.95 2.25 23.57
N LYS A 172 -10.37 1.98 24.74
CA LYS A 172 -9.20 1.12 24.86
C LYS A 172 -9.62 -0.34 24.88
N LEU A 173 -9.48 -1.00 23.75
CA LEU A 173 -9.72 -2.44 23.63
C LEU A 173 -8.68 -3.26 24.42
N PRO A 174 -9.01 -4.49 24.83
CA PRO A 174 -8.08 -5.39 25.50
C PRO A 174 -7.04 -6.03 24.54
N TYR A 175 -7.04 -5.67 23.28
CA TYR A 175 -6.15 -6.16 22.23
C TYR A 175 -5.73 -5.03 21.29
N THR A 176 -4.74 -5.31 20.45
CA THR A 176 -4.36 -4.41 19.35
C THR A 176 -5.19 -4.76 18.11
N ASP A 177 -5.97 -3.82 17.60
CA ASP A 177 -6.71 -3.98 16.34
C ASP A 177 -5.80 -3.74 15.14
N VAL A 178 -5.82 -4.65 14.16
CA VAL A 178 -5.03 -4.58 12.92
C VAL A 178 -5.98 -4.67 11.73
N ASP A 179 -6.18 -3.55 11.06
CA ASP A 179 -7.08 -3.45 9.91
C ASP A 179 -6.40 -3.86 8.60
N LEU A 180 -6.72 -5.05 8.10
CA LEU A 180 -6.12 -5.62 6.88
C LEU A 180 -6.49 -4.82 5.63
N MET A 181 -7.66 -4.17 5.56
CA MET A 181 -7.98 -3.26 4.45
C MET A 181 -6.97 -2.12 4.36
N THR A 182 -6.55 -1.58 5.50
CA THR A 182 -5.53 -0.52 5.57
C THR A 182 -4.13 -1.05 5.30
N VAL A 183 -3.78 -2.20 5.89
CA VAL A 183 -2.48 -2.86 5.68
C VAL A 183 -2.18 -3.06 4.19
N PHE A 184 -3.17 -3.54 3.43
CA PHE A 184 -3.03 -3.84 2.00
C PHE A 184 -3.52 -2.71 1.08
N ALA A 185 -3.84 -1.55 1.63
CA ALA A 185 -4.30 -0.36 0.89
C ALA A 185 -5.51 -0.62 -0.03
N LEU A 186 -6.46 -1.45 0.41
CA LEU A 186 -7.63 -1.87 -0.38
C LEU A 186 -8.77 -0.85 -0.39
N ASN A 187 -8.64 0.24 0.34
CA ASN A 187 -9.68 1.27 0.50
C ASN A 187 -9.89 2.17 -0.73
N LYS A 188 -8.99 2.14 -1.73
CA LYS A 188 -9.03 2.98 -2.95
C LYS A 188 -8.56 2.25 -4.20
N VAL A 189 -8.92 0.99 -4.37
CA VAL A 189 -8.42 0.16 -5.48
C VAL A 189 -9.28 0.31 -6.74
N GLY A 190 -10.61 0.40 -6.58
CA GLY A 190 -11.53 0.58 -7.70
C GLY A 190 -11.55 2.05 -8.16
N LYS A 191 -11.51 2.28 -9.47
CA LYS A 191 -11.62 3.59 -10.10
C LYS A 191 -12.85 3.61 -11.01
N GLY A 192 -13.72 4.59 -10.83
CA GLY A 192 -14.91 4.80 -11.65
C GLY A 192 -15.17 6.27 -11.88
N VAL A 193 -16.26 6.58 -12.56
CA VAL A 193 -16.69 7.97 -12.82
C VAL A 193 -18.11 8.12 -12.29
N ASP A 194 -18.36 9.14 -11.47
CA ASP A 194 -19.70 9.44 -10.98
C ASP A 194 -20.59 10.07 -12.09
N LYS A 195 -21.85 10.27 -11.78
CA LYS A 195 -22.83 10.88 -12.70
C LYS A 195 -22.46 12.29 -13.18
N ASN A 196 -21.50 12.95 -12.55
CA ASN A 196 -21.01 14.28 -12.89
C ASN A 196 -19.66 14.23 -13.64
N GLY A 197 -19.18 13.04 -14.03
CA GLY A 197 -17.91 12.87 -14.71
C GLY A 197 -16.68 12.94 -13.79
N LYS A 198 -16.86 12.98 -12.46
CA LYS A 198 -15.76 13.04 -11.50
C LYS A 198 -15.26 11.62 -11.17
N THR A 199 -13.95 11.44 -11.17
CA THR A 199 -13.33 10.18 -10.75
C THR A 199 -13.66 9.90 -9.28
N VAL A 200 -14.21 8.72 -9.03
CA VAL A 200 -14.47 8.17 -7.69
C VAL A 200 -13.68 6.89 -7.49
N TYR A 201 -13.26 6.66 -6.27
CA TYR A 201 -12.55 5.47 -5.88
C TYR A 201 -13.43 4.60 -4.99
N PHE A 202 -13.42 3.30 -5.24
CA PHE A 202 -14.18 2.33 -4.46
C PHE A 202 -13.24 1.45 -3.64
N PRO A 203 -13.62 1.11 -2.40
CA PRO A 203 -12.90 0.10 -1.64
C PRO A 203 -13.12 -1.27 -2.28
N LYS A 204 -12.14 -2.13 -2.15
CA LYS A 204 -12.27 -3.54 -2.48
C LYS A 204 -12.96 -4.25 -1.32
N SER A 205 -14.09 -4.88 -1.56
CA SER A 205 -14.81 -5.63 -0.54
C SER A 205 -14.05 -6.92 -0.16
N LEU A 206 -14.39 -7.48 1.00
CA LEU A 206 -13.84 -8.79 1.41
C LEU A 206 -14.20 -9.88 0.40
N LYS A 207 -15.41 -9.85 -0.16
CA LYS A 207 -15.86 -10.76 -1.23
C LYS A 207 -14.99 -10.64 -2.49
N GLN A 208 -14.69 -9.42 -2.96
CA GLN A 208 -13.76 -9.23 -4.10
C GLN A 208 -12.34 -9.70 -3.76
N THR A 209 -11.94 -9.53 -2.52
CA THR A 209 -10.64 -10.02 -2.03
C THR A 209 -10.61 -11.54 -2.02
N SER A 210 -11.66 -12.22 -1.54
CA SER A 210 -11.74 -13.69 -1.52
C SER A 210 -11.63 -14.32 -2.92
N ILE A 211 -12.23 -13.67 -3.95
CA ILE A 211 -12.07 -14.09 -5.35
C ILE A 211 -10.60 -14.04 -5.77
N ASN A 212 -9.88 -12.97 -5.43
CA ASN A 212 -8.46 -12.84 -5.78
C ASN A 212 -7.56 -13.81 -5.01
N LEU A 213 -7.94 -14.18 -3.78
CA LEU A 213 -7.26 -15.21 -2.99
C LEU A 213 -7.59 -16.62 -3.49
N GLN A 214 -8.48 -16.75 -4.47
CA GLN A 214 -9.03 -18.03 -4.93
C GLN A 214 -9.61 -18.85 -3.78
N TRP A 215 -10.37 -18.17 -2.90
CA TRP A 215 -11.01 -18.86 -1.78
C TRP A 215 -12.00 -19.90 -2.28
N TYR A 216 -12.07 -21.04 -1.63
CA TYR A 216 -12.77 -22.22 -2.11
C TYR A 216 -14.30 -22.10 -2.13
N GLU A 217 -14.87 -21.14 -1.39
CA GLU A 217 -16.32 -20.97 -1.25
C GLU A 217 -16.70 -19.49 -1.23
N LEU A 218 -17.46 -19.07 -2.23
CA LEU A 218 -18.02 -17.73 -2.28
C LEU A 218 -19.43 -17.77 -1.68
N LEU A 219 -19.55 -17.24 -0.47
CA LEU A 219 -20.84 -17.11 0.17
C LEU A 219 -21.47 -15.75 -0.15
N GLU A 220 -22.72 -15.77 -0.60
CA GLU A 220 -23.61 -14.62 -0.56
C GLU A 220 -24.57 -14.84 0.60
N TYR A 221 -24.43 -14.03 1.64
CA TYR A 221 -25.36 -14.06 2.73
C TYR A 221 -26.68 -13.41 2.29
N GLU A 222 -27.68 -14.23 2.03
CA GLU A 222 -29.04 -13.79 1.73
C GLU A 222 -29.97 -14.39 2.76
N LEU A 223 -30.55 -13.52 3.59
CA LEU A 223 -31.64 -13.91 4.45
C LEU A 223 -32.83 -14.31 3.57
N PRO A 224 -33.52 -15.42 3.88
CA PRO A 224 -34.75 -15.80 3.17
C PRO A 224 -35.78 -14.67 3.24
N PRO A 225 -36.72 -14.61 2.31
CA PRO A 225 -37.84 -13.66 2.36
C PRO A 225 -38.54 -13.71 3.72
N ILE A 226 -39.02 -12.56 4.20
CA ILE A 226 -39.78 -12.49 5.46
C ILE A 226 -41.02 -13.38 5.31
N SER A 227 -41.21 -14.33 6.22
CA SER A 227 -42.36 -15.23 6.27
C SER A 227 -43.51 -14.61 7.06
N ASP A 228 -44.74 -15.21 6.92
CA ASP A 228 -45.88 -14.82 7.75
C ASP A 228 -45.59 -15.00 9.26
N LYS A 229 -44.76 -15.97 9.62
CA LYS A 229 -44.33 -16.19 11.00
C LYS A 229 -43.50 -15.03 11.53
N ASP A 230 -42.69 -14.42 10.68
CA ASP A 230 -41.74 -13.35 11.07
C ASP A 230 -42.40 -11.98 11.03
N LYS A 231 -43.51 -11.83 10.34
CA LYS A 231 -44.23 -10.57 10.20
C LYS A 231 -44.55 -9.93 11.54
N HIS A 232 -44.84 -10.70 12.59
CA HIS A 232 -45.15 -10.19 13.93
C HIS A 232 -44.03 -9.37 14.54
N PHE A 233 -42.75 -9.58 14.17
CA PHE A 233 -41.62 -8.76 14.64
C PHE A 233 -41.74 -7.33 14.12
N TYR A 234 -42.30 -7.17 12.92
CA TYR A 234 -42.44 -5.88 12.24
C TYR A 234 -43.78 -5.21 12.55
N GLU A 235 -44.81 -5.98 12.86
CA GLU A 235 -46.13 -5.45 13.24
C GLU A 235 -46.12 -4.73 14.60
N LYS A 236 -45.13 -4.94 15.42
CA LYS A 236 -44.90 -4.17 16.65
C LYS A 236 -44.44 -2.75 16.36
N ASP A 237 -43.89 -2.48 15.17
CA ASP A 237 -43.58 -1.14 14.70
C ASP A 237 -44.87 -0.54 14.11
N ASN A 238 -45.39 0.50 14.72
CA ASN A 238 -46.64 1.14 14.31
C ASN A 238 -46.60 1.67 12.88
N THR A 239 -45.42 1.91 12.30
CA THR A 239 -45.24 2.39 10.91
C THR A 239 -45.45 1.26 9.90
N LEU A 240 -45.29 0.02 10.28
CA LEU A 240 -45.37 -1.17 9.42
C LEU A 240 -46.65 -2.01 9.64
N LYS A 241 -47.50 -1.57 10.57
CA LYS A 241 -48.75 -2.27 10.90
C LYS A 241 -49.69 -2.35 9.71
N GLY A 242 -50.17 -3.57 9.40
CA GLY A 242 -51.09 -3.82 8.30
C GLY A 242 -50.47 -3.98 6.92
N ILE A 243 -49.14 -3.91 6.81
CA ILE A 243 -48.41 -4.17 5.57
C ILE A 243 -48.38 -5.68 5.29
N ASN A 244 -48.71 -6.09 4.06
CA ASN A 244 -48.59 -7.50 3.69
C ASN A 244 -47.10 -7.92 3.54
N VAL A 245 -46.84 -9.25 3.56
CA VAL A 245 -45.48 -9.81 3.56
C VAL A 245 -44.71 -9.42 2.29
N GLU A 246 -45.36 -9.37 1.11
CA GLU A 246 -44.71 -8.98 -0.12
C GLU A 246 -44.20 -7.53 -0.09
N ASN A 247 -45.01 -6.61 0.41
CA ASN A 247 -44.65 -5.21 0.58
C ASN A 247 -43.61 -5.02 1.71
N LEU A 248 -43.70 -5.84 2.77
CA LEU A 248 -42.73 -5.84 3.86
C LEU A 248 -41.32 -6.23 3.35
N ASN A 249 -41.23 -7.28 2.52
CA ASN A 249 -39.97 -7.69 1.90
C ASN A 249 -39.29 -6.58 1.08
N LYS A 250 -40.07 -5.71 0.43
CA LYS A 250 -39.61 -4.57 -0.36
C LYS A 250 -39.15 -3.40 0.51
N LEU A 251 -39.69 -3.27 1.72
CA LEU A 251 -39.40 -2.15 2.64
C LEU A 251 -38.26 -2.43 3.60
N VAL A 252 -38.03 -3.69 3.94
CA VAL A 252 -37.02 -4.08 4.92
C VAL A 252 -35.73 -4.49 4.22
N GLU A 253 -34.72 -3.67 4.35
CA GLU A 253 -33.38 -4.01 3.86
C GLU A 253 -32.80 -5.21 4.61
N LYS A 254 -31.89 -5.94 3.96
CA LYS A 254 -31.25 -7.15 4.47
C LYS A 254 -30.75 -7.03 5.92
N TRP A 255 -30.07 -5.94 6.24
CA TRP A 255 -29.47 -5.71 7.55
C TRP A 255 -30.41 -5.04 8.56
N ASP A 256 -31.60 -4.66 8.14
CA ASP A 256 -32.64 -4.08 8.98
C ASP A 256 -33.68 -5.14 9.43
N ARG A 257 -33.24 -6.37 9.58
CA ARG A 257 -34.08 -7.53 9.86
C ARG A 257 -33.90 -8.09 11.25
N TYR A 258 -34.96 -8.70 11.76
CA TYR A 258 -34.89 -9.61 12.89
C TYR A 258 -34.38 -10.97 12.43
N ILE A 259 -33.50 -11.59 13.24
CA ILE A 259 -33.10 -12.97 13.05
C ILE A 259 -34.09 -13.89 13.80
N ILE A 260 -34.36 -15.03 13.20
CA ILE A 260 -35.09 -16.15 13.83
C ILE A 260 -34.14 -17.33 14.00
N ASP A 261 -34.53 -18.32 14.82
CA ASP A 261 -33.65 -19.42 15.23
C ASP A 261 -33.04 -20.17 14.04
N GLU A 262 -33.84 -20.41 12.98
CA GLU A 262 -33.40 -21.10 11.76
C GLU A 262 -32.31 -20.34 10.97
N TRP A 263 -32.13 -19.05 11.22
CA TRP A 263 -31.13 -18.22 10.51
C TRP A 263 -29.85 -18.01 11.30
N ILE A 264 -29.84 -18.38 12.58
CA ILE A 264 -28.68 -18.20 13.46
C ILE A 264 -27.48 -18.99 12.91
N GLU A 265 -27.65 -20.29 12.65
CA GLU A 265 -26.58 -21.15 12.17
C GLU A 265 -26.00 -20.69 10.80
N PRO A 266 -26.82 -20.39 9.77
CA PRO A 266 -26.33 -19.81 8.51
C PRO A 266 -25.58 -18.48 8.70
N THR A 267 -26.04 -17.61 9.60
CA THR A 267 -25.38 -16.33 9.90
C THR A 267 -24.03 -16.56 10.55
N MET A 268 -23.95 -17.46 11.51
CA MET A 268 -22.70 -17.81 12.18
C MET A 268 -21.71 -18.47 11.22
N TYR A 269 -22.20 -19.30 10.29
CA TYR A 269 -21.35 -19.91 9.25
C TYR A 269 -20.77 -18.83 8.31
N TYR A 270 -21.59 -17.88 7.87
CA TYR A 270 -21.15 -16.75 7.05
C TYR A 270 -20.08 -15.91 7.78
N ASN A 271 -20.35 -15.50 9.00
CA ASN A 271 -19.43 -14.73 9.84
C ASN A 271 -18.09 -15.47 10.06
N MET A 272 -18.14 -16.79 10.31
CA MET A 272 -16.94 -17.62 10.44
C MET A 272 -16.14 -17.72 9.13
N ASN A 273 -16.83 -17.84 7.99
CA ASN A 273 -16.19 -17.89 6.68
C ASN A 273 -15.42 -16.60 6.39
N ASP A 274 -15.99 -15.44 6.73
CA ASP A 274 -15.32 -14.15 6.55
C ASP A 274 -14.04 -14.07 7.40
N SER A 275 -14.08 -14.55 8.65
CA SER A 275 -12.89 -14.67 9.51
C SER A 275 -11.82 -15.64 8.94
N PHE A 276 -12.21 -16.75 8.28
CA PHE A 276 -11.28 -17.65 7.60
C PHE A 276 -10.63 -17.01 6.37
N ILE A 277 -11.37 -16.22 5.60
CA ILE A 277 -10.81 -15.47 4.46
C ILE A 277 -9.68 -14.54 4.94
N LEU A 278 -9.83 -13.92 6.11
CA LEU A 278 -8.77 -13.08 6.71
C LEU A 278 -7.52 -13.91 7.08
N CYS A 279 -7.70 -15.12 7.62
CA CYS A 279 -6.58 -16.03 7.87
C CYS A 279 -5.82 -16.39 6.59
N GLU A 280 -6.55 -16.68 5.50
CA GLU A 280 -5.95 -16.99 4.20
C GLU A 280 -5.21 -15.77 3.61
N MET A 281 -5.78 -14.58 3.77
CA MET A 281 -5.13 -13.33 3.38
C MET A 281 -3.80 -13.13 4.13
N ILE A 282 -3.78 -13.37 5.45
CA ILE A 282 -2.55 -13.31 6.24
C ILE A 282 -1.56 -14.37 5.77
N ARG A 283 -2.00 -15.62 5.51
CA ARG A 283 -1.14 -16.72 5.08
C ARG A 283 -0.45 -16.43 3.75
N LEU A 284 -1.20 -15.99 2.74
CA LEU A 284 -0.67 -15.69 1.40
C LEU A 284 0.28 -14.47 1.42
N TYR A 285 0.08 -13.54 2.33
CA TYR A 285 0.87 -12.31 2.43
C TYR A 285 1.62 -12.20 3.77
N ILE A 286 2.03 -13.35 4.32
CA ILE A 286 2.64 -13.44 5.66
C ILE A 286 3.88 -12.53 5.80
N ASP A 287 4.65 -12.34 4.75
CA ASP A 287 5.85 -11.51 4.76
C ASP A 287 5.53 -10.02 4.97
N GLU A 288 4.38 -9.54 4.48
CA GLU A 288 3.91 -8.17 4.75
C GLU A 288 3.58 -7.96 6.23
N ILE A 289 3.01 -8.97 6.86
CA ILE A 289 2.68 -8.93 8.30
C ILE A 289 3.96 -9.01 9.13
N ARG A 290 4.86 -9.96 8.82
CA ARG A 290 6.17 -10.10 9.47
C ARG A 290 7.01 -8.82 9.36
N LEU A 291 7.03 -8.21 8.18
CA LEU A 291 7.73 -6.95 7.95
C LEU A 291 7.27 -5.85 8.92
N ARG A 292 5.94 -5.73 9.15
CA ARG A 292 5.40 -4.72 10.09
C ARG A 292 5.79 -4.99 11.52
N TYR A 293 5.75 -6.24 11.96
CA TYR A 293 6.24 -6.62 13.29
C TYR A 293 7.72 -6.28 13.46
N SER A 294 8.54 -6.63 12.46
CA SER A 294 9.97 -6.38 12.51
C SER A 294 10.30 -4.89 12.50
N ILE A 295 9.61 -4.09 11.67
CA ILE A 295 9.75 -2.62 11.67
C ILE A 295 9.31 -2.04 13.01
N SER A 296 8.17 -2.48 13.55
CA SER A 296 7.68 -1.98 14.84
C SER A 296 8.66 -2.29 15.97
N SER A 297 9.23 -3.49 15.97
CA SER A 297 10.24 -3.90 16.95
C SER A 297 11.57 -3.14 16.80
N ALA A 298 12.07 -3.05 15.56
CA ALA A 298 13.38 -2.46 15.27
C ALA A 298 13.43 -0.94 15.53
N TYR A 299 12.35 -0.25 15.17
CA TYR A 299 12.32 1.22 15.24
C TYR A 299 11.48 1.79 16.38
N GLY A 300 10.79 0.95 17.17
CA GLY A 300 9.89 1.42 18.23
C GLY A 300 8.70 2.23 17.71
N VAL A 301 8.27 2.00 16.46
CA VAL A 301 7.18 2.73 15.80
C VAL A 301 6.07 1.74 15.47
N ASP A 302 4.88 1.93 16.02
CA ASP A 302 3.73 1.08 15.68
C ASP A 302 3.30 1.31 14.21
N VAL A 303 3.51 0.27 13.39
CA VAL A 303 3.13 0.25 11.97
C VAL A 303 2.20 -0.92 11.61
N LEU A 304 1.67 -1.64 12.59
CA LEU A 304 0.89 -2.87 12.34
C LEU A 304 -0.32 -2.62 11.43
N SER A 305 -1.13 -1.61 11.72
CA SER A 305 -2.26 -1.19 10.88
C SER A 305 -1.89 -0.11 9.85
N SER A 306 -0.66 -0.08 9.36
CA SER A 306 -0.20 0.96 8.43
C SER A 306 -0.07 0.44 7.01
N SER A 307 -0.57 1.19 6.02
CA SER A 307 -0.19 0.99 4.62
C SER A 307 1.31 1.27 4.41
N ARG A 308 1.90 0.77 3.33
CA ARG A 308 3.32 1.08 3.01
C ARG A 308 3.61 2.58 2.98
N SER A 309 2.67 3.39 2.46
CA SER A 309 2.81 4.86 2.48
C SER A 309 2.82 5.43 3.90
N ASN A 310 1.97 4.91 4.80
CA ASN A 310 1.95 5.35 6.20
C ASN A 310 3.18 4.87 6.98
N ILE A 311 3.71 3.68 6.67
CA ILE A 311 5.00 3.22 7.21
C ILE A 311 6.10 4.23 6.85
N ALA A 312 6.15 4.64 5.58
CA ALA A 312 7.12 5.63 5.13
C ALA A 312 7.01 6.95 5.89
N ASP A 313 5.78 7.44 6.13
CA ASP A 313 5.57 8.68 6.90
C ASP A 313 6.06 8.57 8.33
N LYS A 314 5.70 7.48 9.00
CA LYS A 314 6.08 7.26 10.39
C LYS A 314 7.60 7.12 10.55
N LEU A 315 8.24 6.34 9.68
CA LEU A 315 9.69 6.16 9.70
C LEU A 315 10.42 7.44 9.29
N PHE A 316 9.98 8.13 8.25
CA PHE A 316 10.56 9.41 7.87
C PHE A 316 10.45 10.43 8.99
N THR A 317 9.29 10.50 9.65
CA THR A 317 9.08 11.38 10.80
C THR A 317 10.09 11.11 11.91
N LYS A 318 10.28 9.84 12.26
CA LYS A 318 11.27 9.44 13.26
C LYS A 318 12.67 9.87 12.83
N PHE A 319 13.11 9.47 11.65
CA PHE A 319 14.47 9.75 11.19
C PHE A 319 14.74 11.24 11.02
N TYR A 320 13.79 12.00 10.43
CA TYR A 320 13.98 13.44 10.29
C TYR A 320 14.05 14.15 11.66
N SER A 321 13.26 13.73 12.62
CA SER A 321 13.33 14.25 13.99
C SER A 321 14.67 13.93 14.66
N GLU A 322 15.21 12.74 14.47
CA GLU A 322 16.53 12.35 14.98
C GLU A 322 17.67 13.16 14.32
N PHE A 323 17.62 13.34 13.00
CA PHE A 323 18.65 14.08 12.25
C PHE A 323 18.59 15.59 12.48
N SER A 324 17.40 16.15 12.70
CA SER A 324 17.19 17.59 12.90
C SER A 324 17.27 18.03 14.36
N GLY A 325 17.06 17.10 15.30
CA GLY A 325 16.87 17.41 16.72
C GLY A 325 15.51 18.05 17.03
N LEU A 326 14.58 18.10 16.06
CA LEU A 326 13.27 18.72 16.22
C LEU A 326 12.20 17.66 16.53
N SER A 327 11.26 17.98 17.41
CA SER A 327 10.06 17.15 17.59
C SER A 327 9.15 17.21 16.36
N PRO A 328 8.33 16.17 16.09
CA PRO A 328 7.42 16.17 14.95
C PRO A 328 6.49 17.40 14.90
N SER A 329 6.00 17.88 16.04
CA SER A 329 5.12 19.05 16.13
C SER A 329 5.77 20.35 15.67
N GLN A 330 7.10 20.43 15.67
CA GLN A 330 7.85 21.63 15.28
C GLN A 330 8.01 21.76 13.75
N TRP A 331 7.82 20.68 12.98
CA TRP A 331 8.07 20.71 11.54
C TRP A 331 6.95 20.11 10.68
N GLN A 332 6.17 19.13 11.16
CA GLN A 332 5.16 18.43 10.35
C GLN A 332 3.98 19.31 9.90
N GLY A 333 3.65 20.37 10.60
CA GLY A 333 2.56 21.29 10.24
C GLY A 333 2.90 22.23 9.08
N ASN A 334 4.16 22.29 8.69
CA ASN A 334 4.63 23.20 7.65
C ASN A 334 4.56 22.54 6.27
N LYS A 335 4.30 23.33 5.24
CA LYS A 335 4.35 22.93 3.84
C LYS A 335 4.74 24.12 2.97
N THR A 336 5.29 23.88 1.80
CA THR A 336 5.61 24.94 0.84
C THR A 336 4.58 24.97 -0.26
N GLU A 337 3.69 25.96 -0.21
CA GLU A 337 2.73 26.23 -1.27
C GLU A 337 3.34 27.16 -2.31
N ARG A 338 3.16 26.83 -3.59
CA ARG A 338 3.65 27.62 -4.70
C ARG A 338 2.54 27.83 -5.72
N THR A 339 2.32 29.05 -6.11
CA THR A 339 1.31 29.44 -7.11
C THR A 339 1.78 29.20 -8.53
N ALA A 340 3.08 29.43 -8.80
CA ALA A 340 3.70 29.26 -10.11
C ALA A 340 5.18 28.88 -9.99
N MET A 341 5.67 28.09 -10.93
CA MET A 341 7.06 27.61 -11.00
C MET A 341 7.59 27.70 -12.42
N ALA A 342 8.61 28.53 -12.62
CA ALA A 342 9.23 28.71 -13.93
C ALA A 342 10.30 27.62 -14.18
N PHE A 343 10.24 26.91 -15.30
CA PHE A 343 11.18 25.85 -15.65
C PHE A 343 12.63 26.34 -15.74
N LYS A 344 12.86 27.60 -16.08
CA LYS A 344 14.19 28.21 -16.01
C LYS A 344 14.86 28.10 -14.64
N ARG A 345 14.04 28.00 -13.53
CA ARG A 345 14.53 27.78 -12.16
C ARG A 345 14.52 26.32 -11.73
N VAL A 346 13.88 25.47 -12.52
CA VAL A 346 13.80 24.01 -12.30
C VAL A 346 14.98 23.31 -12.92
N ILE A 347 15.28 23.63 -14.19
CA ILE A 347 16.30 22.94 -15.01
C ILE A 347 17.71 23.26 -14.48
N PHE A 348 18.52 22.22 -14.29
CA PHE A 348 19.88 22.37 -13.82
C PHE A 348 20.80 22.97 -14.88
N PRO A 349 21.76 23.84 -14.51
CA PRO A 349 22.59 24.56 -15.48
C PRO A 349 23.50 23.69 -16.36
N PHE A 350 23.82 22.47 -15.93
CA PHE A 350 24.68 21.57 -16.68
C PHE A 350 23.93 20.81 -17.79
N ILE A 351 22.59 20.81 -17.79
CA ILE A 351 21.79 20.19 -18.86
C ILE A 351 22.06 20.90 -20.17
N LYS A 352 22.64 20.15 -21.12
CA LYS A 352 23.00 20.63 -22.46
C LYS A 352 22.82 19.50 -23.48
N PHE A 353 22.39 19.84 -24.66
CA PHE A 353 22.21 18.93 -25.78
C PHE A 353 23.13 19.29 -26.96
N LYS A 354 23.38 18.34 -27.84
CA LYS A 354 24.24 18.49 -29.04
C LYS A 354 23.44 18.74 -30.28
N THR A 355 22.29 18.08 -30.43
CA THR A 355 21.43 18.23 -31.61
C THR A 355 20.62 19.51 -31.52
N LYS A 356 20.30 20.08 -32.69
CA LYS A 356 19.53 21.32 -32.79
C LYS A 356 18.14 21.15 -32.22
N GLU A 357 17.51 20.02 -32.50
CA GLU A 357 16.15 19.68 -32.04
C GLU A 357 16.07 19.62 -30.53
N CYS A 358 17.03 18.95 -29.86
CA CYS A 358 17.07 18.87 -28.39
C CYS A 358 17.43 20.22 -27.74
N GLN A 359 18.26 21.05 -28.41
CA GLN A 359 18.56 22.41 -27.95
C GLN A 359 17.32 23.30 -28.02
N GLU A 360 16.57 23.25 -29.11
CA GLU A 360 15.32 23.99 -29.31
C GLU A 360 14.28 23.55 -28.27
N LEU A 361 14.14 22.23 -28.04
CA LEU A 361 13.28 21.70 -26.96
C LEU A 361 13.66 22.30 -25.60
N LEU A 362 14.94 22.31 -25.25
CA LEU A 362 15.41 22.84 -23.95
C LEU A 362 15.09 24.33 -23.81
N GLU A 363 15.26 25.13 -24.86
CA GLU A 363 14.92 26.56 -24.84
C GLU A 363 13.41 26.80 -24.76
N GLU A 364 12.59 25.99 -25.43
CA GLU A 364 11.14 26.04 -25.26
C GLU A 364 10.69 25.63 -23.86
N MET A 365 11.31 24.63 -23.27
CA MET A 365 11.04 24.23 -21.89
C MET A 365 11.38 25.36 -20.89
N LYS A 366 12.45 26.10 -21.09
CA LYS A 366 12.82 27.24 -20.23
C LYS A 366 11.79 28.37 -20.23
N LYS A 367 10.96 28.48 -21.27
CA LYS A 367 9.87 29.47 -21.37
C LYS A 367 8.59 29.02 -20.62
N VAL A 368 8.58 27.83 -20.04
CA VAL A 368 7.39 27.28 -19.37
C VAL A 368 7.27 27.78 -17.95
N VAL A 369 6.04 28.12 -17.59
CA VAL A 369 5.61 28.38 -16.21
C VAL A 369 4.47 27.44 -15.85
N VAL A 370 4.71 26.55 -14.90
CA VAL A 370 3.68 25.65 -14.36
C VAL A 370 2.96 26.34 -13.21
N TYR A 371 1.64 26.28 -13.20
CA TYR A 371 0.83 26.97 -12.19
C TYR A 371 -0.17 26.04 -11.52
N SER A 372 -0.54 26.38 -10.27
CA SER A 372 -1.55 25.67 -9.46
C SER A 372 -2.80 26.49 -9.14
N THR A 373 -2.84 27.77 -9.53
CA THR A 373 -3.89 28.73 -9.18
C THR A 373 -5.11 28.70 -10.11
N SER A 374 -6.15 29.47 -9.75
CA SER A 374 -7.38 29.60 -10.53
C SER A 374 -7.12 30.25 -11.91
N LYS A 375 -7.95 29.91 -12.92
CA LYS A 375 -7.88 30.49 -14.28
C LYS A 375 -7.94 32.03 -14.29
N LYS A 376 -8.62 32.67 -13.31
CA LYS A 376 -8.75 34.12 -13.22
C LYS A 376 -7.41 34.78 -12.86
N ALA A 377 -6.74 34.28 -11.82
CA ALA A 377 -5.43 34.80 -11.41
C ALA A 377 -4.37 34.58 -12.48
N LEU A 378 -4.45 33.44 -13.20
CA LEU A 378 -3.56 33.14 -14.31
C LEU A 378 -3.71 34.15 -15.47
N LYS A 379 -4.94 34.56 -15.84
CA LYS A 379 -5.18 35.46 -16.94
C LYS A 379 -4.49 36.82 -16.73
N GLU A 380 -4.46 37.31 -15.50
CA GLU A 380 -3.77 38.57 -15.14
C GLU A 380 -2.24 38.42 -15.29
N VAL A 381 -1.67 37.29 -14.83
CA VAL A 381 -0.23 37.02 -14.93
C VAL A 381 0.18 36.79 -16.38
N SER A 382 -0.59 36.01 -17.16
CA SER A 382 -0.28 35.72 -18.57
C SER A 382 -0.35 36.97 -19.46
N ASN A 383 -1.23 37.91 -19.17
CA ASN A 383 -1.28 39.18 -19.87
C ASN A 383 -0.05 40.07 -19.60
N LYS A 384 0.53 39.94 -18.40
CA LYS A 384 1.72 40.71 -17.99
C LYS A 384 3.02 40.12 -18.53
N TYR A 385 3.05 38.80 -18.78
CA TYR A 385 4.23 38.08 -19.23
C TYR A 385 3.87 37.14 -20.39
N PRO A 386 3.56 37.70 -21.58
CA PRO A 386 3.09 36.92 -22.74
C PRO A 386 4.13 36.01 -23.36
N GLU A 387 5.42 36.19 -23.02
CA GLU A 387 6.54 35.39 -23.53
C GLU A 387 6.59 33.97 -22.92
N PHE A 388 5.85 33.73 -21.82
CA PHE A 388 5.84 32.42 -21.16
C PHE A 388 4.70 31.53 -21.62
N LYS A 389 4.98 30.23 -21.73
CA LYS A 389 3.98 29.17 -21.91
C LYS A 389 3.48 28.67 -20.55
N TYR A 390 2.20 28.83 -20.31
CA TYR A 390 1.59 28.42 -19.03
C TYR A 390 0.97 27.03 -19.13
N LEU A 391 1.44 26.10 -18.29
CA LEU A 391 0.95 24.72 -18.22
C LEU A 391 0.32 24.44 -16.85
N LYS A 392 -0.80 23.74 -16.82
CA LYS A 392 -1.44 23.32 -15.57
C LYS A 392 -0.73 22.09 -15.01
N THR A 393 -0.56 22.04 -13.67
CA THR A 393 0.16 20.95 -12.99
C THR A 393 -0.46 19.56 -13.12
N ASN A 394 -1.73 19.44 -13.51
CA ASN A 394 -2.48 18.19 -13.52
C ASN A 394 -2.80 17.68 -14.95
N ASN A 395 -2.04 18.07 -15.97
CA ASN A 395 -2.18 17.45 -17.28
C ASN A 395 -1.46 16.10 -17.27
N ASP A 396 -2.22 15.03 -17.35
CA ASP A 396 -1.74 13.64 -17.44
C ASP A 396 -1.13 13.29 -18.80
N THR A 397 -1.16 14.20 -19.75
CA THR A 397 -0.58 14.06 -21.11
C THR A 397 0.82 14.68 -21.16
N GLY A 398 1.68 14.16 -22.03
CA GLY A 398 3.02 14.71 -22.27
C GLY A 398 2.95 16.20 -22.58
N TRP A 399 3.77 16.98 -21.91
CA TRP A 399 3.88 18.43 -22.15
C TRP A 399 4.73 18.72 -23.37
N PHE A 400 5.73 17.87 -23.59
CA PHE A 400 6.65 17.92 -24.69
C PHE A 400 6.89 16.52 -25.25
N GLU A 401 7.07 16.46 -26.55
CA GLU A 401 7.51 15.26 -27.24
C GLU A 401 8.69 15.61 -28.14
N ILE A 402 9.65 14.71 -28.24
CA ILE A 402 10.79 14.80 -29.13
C ILE A 402 11.10 13.45 -29.73
N THR A 403 11.43 13.43 -31.00
CA THR A 403 11.90 12.24 -31.70
C THR A 403 13.40 12.29 -31.85
N ILE A 404 14.11 11.28 -31.34
CA ILE A 404 15.54 11.08 -31.61
C ILE A 404 15.67 9.78 -32.39
N ASN A 405 16.26 9.86 -33.54
CA ASN A 405 16.36 8.77 -34.54
C ASN A 405 14.99 8.17 -34.88
N LYS A 406 14.32 7.37 -34.31
CA LYS A 406 12.97 6.84 -34.60
C LYS A 406 12.11 6.73 -33.36
N LEU A 407 12.69 6.96 -32.21
CA LEU A 407 12.02 6.78 -30.91
C LEU A 407 11.48 8.13 -30.45
N VAL A 408 10.19 8.15 -30.11
CA VAL A 408 9.51 9.33 -29.57
C VAL A 408 9.61 9.30 -28.05
N TYR A 409 10.06 10.39 -27.46
CA TYR A 409 10.16 10.56 -26.01
C TYR A 409 9.14 11.59 -25.52
N SER A 410 8.40 11.25 -24.48
CA SER A 410 7.41 12.13 -23.87
C SER A 410 7.90 12.63 -22.51
N ILE A 411 7.86 13.95 -22.32
CA ILE A 411 8.24 14.65 -21.07
C ILE A 411 6.99 15.22 -20.42
N ALA A 412 6.77 14.87 -19.16
CA ALA A 412 5.61 15.32 -18.36
C ALA A 412 5.97 15.49 -16.88
N THR A 413 4.98 15.37 -15.98
CA THR A 413 5.21 15.47 -14.53
C THR A 413 5.86 14.23 -13.91
N GLY A 414 5.86 13.10 -14.59
CA GLY A 414 6.41 11.82 -14.16
C GLY A 414 7.83 11.55 -14.62
N GLY A 415 8.13 10.32 -14.97
CA GLY A 415 9.40 9.91 -15.60
C GLY A 415 9.42 10.16 -17.11
N LEU A 416 10.59 10.02 -17.73
CA LEU A 416 10.71 9.97 -19.18
C LEU A 416 10.13 8.64 -19.67
N HIS A 417 9.31 8.70 -20.71
CA HIS A 417 8.79 7.51 -21.35
C HIS A 417 9.00 7.59 -22.86
N SER A 418 9.55 6.53 -23.44
CA SER A 418 9.57 6.36 -24.89
C SER A 418 8.26 5.73 -25.36
N GLN A 419 7.88 6.05 -26.61
CA GLN A 419 6.84 5.32 -27.33
C GLN A 419 7.53 4.19 -28.09
N ASP A 420 7.46 2.99 -27.54
CA ASP A 420 8.16 1.84 -28.11
C ASP A 420 7.61 1.48 -29.49
N ILE A 421 8.51 1.27 -30.45
CA ILE A 421 8.16 0.91 -31.82
C ILE A 421 7.95 -0.62 -31.86
N PRO A 422 6.80 -1.12 -32.33
CA PRO A 422 6.60 -2.56 -32.53
C PRO A 422 7.69 -3.10 -33.47
N ARG A 423 8.47 -4.07 -33.00
CA ARG A 423 9.54 -4.71 -33.77
C ARG A 423 9.27 -6.20 -33.92
N GLU A 424 9.38 -6.74 -35.11
CA GLU A 424 9.49 -8.18 -35.27
C GLU A 424 10.88 -8.63 -34.77
N LEU A 425 10.91 -9.27 -33.63
CA LEU A 425 12.09 -9.93 -33.10
C LEU A 425 12.35 -11.21 -33.94
N LYS A 426 13.14 -11.10 -35.00
CA LYS A 426 13.52 -12.27 -35.83
C LYS A 426 14.67 -13.09 -35.24
N SER A 427 15.10 -12.82 -34.01
CA SER A 427 16.21 -13.53 -33.38
C SER A 427 15.74 -14.64 -32.48
N LYS A 428 16.49 -15.75 -32.44
CA LYS A 428 16.37 -16.72 -31.35
C LYS A 428 16.77 -16.01 -30.06
N LEU A 429 15.78 -15.66 -29.25
CA LEU A 429 16.02 -15.21 -27.87
C LEU A 429 16.63 -16.41 -27.11
N VAL A 430 17.93 -16.35 -26.87
CA VAL A 430 18.56 -17.20 -25.85
C VAL A 430 18.38 -16.43 -24.55
N TYR A 431 17.36 -16.78 -23.79
CA TYR A 431 17.24 -16.36 -22.41
C TYR A 431 18.39 -17.02 -21.64
N ILE A 432 19.37 -16.24 -21.25
CA ILE A 432 20.30 -16.63 -20.19
C ILE A 432 19.67 -16.15 -18.90
N ASP A 433 18.87 -17.02 -18.30
CA ASP A 433 18.34 -16.78 -16.96
C ASP A 433 19.50 -16.86 -15.96
N SER A 434 19.94 -15.71 -15.47
CA SER A 434 20.95 -15.63 -14.41
C SER A 434 20.46 -16.25 -13.09
N SER A 435 19.17 -16.53 -12.95
CA SER A 435 18.59 -17.21 -11.79
C SER A 435 18.79 -18.72 -11.81
N SER A 436 19.07 -19.33 -12.98
CA SER A 436 19.25 -20.79 -13.13
C SER A 436 20.66 -21.27 -12.83
N THR A 437 21.64 -20.37 -12.72
CA THR A 437 23.01 -20.69 -12.30
C THR A 437 23.19 -20.35 -10.84
N GLY A 438 22.90 -21.29 -9.96
CA GLY A 438 22.97 -21.15 -8.50
C GLY A 438 24.39 -21.02 -7.94
N ASP A 439 25.29 -20.29 -8.59
CA ASP A 439 26.57 -19.90 -8.02
C ASP A 439 27.19 -18.73 -8.81
N CYS A 440 26.87 -17.50 -8.40
CA CYS A 440 27.44 -16.29 -8.99
C CYS A 440 28.93 -16.06 -8.66
N THR A 441 29.59 -17.02 -8.00
CA THR A 441 30.99 -16.88 -7.55
C THR A 441 32.00 -17.58 -8.44
N LYS A 442 31.57 -18.41 -9.40
CA LYS A 442 32.49 -19.09 -10.32
C LYS A 442 32.49 -18.44 -11.68
N GLU A 443 33.63 -17.79 -11.96
CA GLU A 443 34.09 -17.29 -13.27
C GLU A 443 32.97 -16.72 -14.15
N LYS A 444 32.73 -15.41 -14.03
CA LYS A 444 32.02 -14.63 -15.03
C LYS A 444 32.78 -14.75 -16.36
N THR A 445 32.61 -15.84 -17.08
CA THR A 445 32.84 -15.82 -18.52
C THR A 445 31.89 -14.75 -19.05
N SER A 446 32.45 -13.61 -19.39
CA SER A 446 31.68 -12.48 -19.87
C SER A 446 30.87 -12.96 -21.06
N ILE A 447 29.57 -12.66 -21.09
CA ILE A 447 28.69 -12.93 -22.23
C ILE A 447 29.35 -12.50 -23.55
N TRP A 448 30.19 -11.46 -23.47
CA TRP A 448 30.98 -10.89 -24.55
C TRP A 448 32.05 -11.84 -25.13
N ASP A 449 32.56 -12.79 -24.33
CA ASP A 449 33.62 -13.71 -24.77
C ASP A 449 33.10 -14.79 -25.71
N ASN A 450 31.78 -15.02 -25.71
CA ASN A 450 31.12 -16.08 -26.47
C ASN A 450 30.37 -15.57 -27.72
N ILE A 451 30.47 -14.27 -28.07
CA ILE A 451 29.80 -13.69 -29.21
C ILE A 451 30.79 -13.04 -30.18
N THR A 452 30.45 -12.99 -31.46
CA THR A 452 31.26 -12.34 -32.53
C THR A 452 31.09 -10.83 -32.52
N ASP A 453 31.99 -10.09 -33.17
CA ASP A 453 31.95 -8.61 -33.25
C ASP A 453 30.69 -8.07 -33.92
N ASP A 454 30.10 -8.82 -34.85
CA ASP A 454 28.84 -8.48 -35.52
C ASP A 454 27.59 -8.92 -34.73
N SER A 455 27.79 -9.61 -33.62
CA SER A 455 26.69 -9.99 -32.73
C SER A 455 26.31 -8.85 -31.79
N TYR A 456 25.05 -8.84 -31.36
CA TYR A 456 24.54 -7.85 -30.43
C TYR A 456 23.79 -8.50 -29.30
N ILE A 457 23.70 -7.75 -28.21
CA ILE A 457 22.84 -8.06 -27.06
C ILE A 457 21.94 -6.85 -26.77
N TYR A 458 20.88 -7.08 -26.02
CA TYR A 458 20.11 -6.01 -25.39
C TYR A 458 20.64 -5.80 -24.00
N VAL A 459 21.06 -4.58 -23.69
CA VAL A 459 21.56 -4.18 -22.38
C VAL A 459 20.50 -3.31 -21.73
N HIS A 460 20.03 -3.73 -20.56
CA HIS A 460 19.27 -2.88 -19.66
C HIS A 460 20.27 -2.10 -18.79
N TRP A 461 20.19 -0.79 -18.83
CA TRP A 461 21.04 0.10 -18.05
C TRP A 461 20.17 0.95 -17.14
N ASP A 462 20.35 0.81 -15.83
CA ASP A 462 19.46 1.33 -14.81
C ASP A 462 20.19 2.21 -13.79
N ILE A 463 19.54 3.30 -13.34
CA ILE A 463 20.13 4.27 -12.43
C ILE A 463 19.76 3.91 -11.00
N SER A 464 20.75 3.65 -10.17
CA SER A 464 20.59 3.27 -8.78
C SER A 464 19.89 4.35 -7.96
N SER A 465 18.68 4.03 -7.46
CA SER A 465 17.89 4.93 -6.60
C SER A 465 17.77 6.35 -7.18
N PHE A 466 17.35 6.46 -8.44
CA PHE A 466 17.46 7.67 -9.26
C PHE A 466 16.97 8.96 -8.60
N TYR A 467 15.69 9.05 -8.22
CA TYR A 467 15.15 10.26 -7.61
C TYR A 467 15.76 10.62 -6.25
N PRO A 468 15.99 9.67 -5.34
CA PRO A 468 16.77 9.91 -4.12
C PRO A 468 18.18 10.42 -4.40
N SER A 469 18.85 9.89 -5.41
CA SER A 469 20.19 10.35 -5.80
C SER A 469 20.17 11.79 -6.33
N ILE A 470 19.17 12.17 -7.13
CA ILE A 470 18.98 13.57 -7.54
C ILE A 470 18.76 14.48 -6.33
N MET A 471 17.93 14.07 -5.36
CA MET A 471 17.65 14.85 -4.16
C MET A 471 18.91 15.07 -3.32
N SER A 472 19.73 14.04 -3.12
CA SER A 472 20.94 14.14 -2.32
C SER A 472 22.09 14.89 -3.03
N VAL A 473 22.35 14.56 -4.31
CA VAL A 473 23.47 15.14 -5.08
C VAL A 473 23.25 16.62 -5.40
N TYR A 474 22.02 16.99 -5.75
CA TYR A 474 21.68 18.36 -6.17
C TYR A 474 20.96 19.18 -5.10
N HIS A 475 20.96 18.71 -3.85
CA HIS A 475 20.39 19.40 -2.70
C HIS A 475 18.92 19.82 -2.91
N VAL A 476 18.11 18.92 -3.46
CA VAL A 476 16.69 19.17 -3.67
C VAL A 476 15.89 18.77 -2.44
N ALA A 477 15.40 19.76 -1.72
CA ALA A 477 14.61 19.59 -0.49
C ALA A 477 13.35 20.49 -0.52
N PRO A 478 12.30 20.15 0.27
CA PRO A 478 11.21 21.08 0.55
C PRO A 478 11.71 22.35 1.21
N ALA A 479 11.31 23.53 0.71
CA ALA A 479 11.87 24.82 1.19
C ALA A 479 11.49 25.15 2.65
N HIS A 480 10.49 24.49 3.23
CA HIS A 480 10.14 24.64 4.65
C HIS A 480 10.95 23.73 5.59
N LEU A 481 11.75 22.82 5.05
CA LEU A 481 12.64 21.95 5.82
C LEU A 481 14.08 22.47 5.73
N ASN A 482 14.92 22.04 6.69
CA ASN A 482 16.36 22.31 6.58
C ASN A 482 16.95 21.45 5.44
N GLU A 483 17.43 22.11 4.40
CA GLU A 483 17.98 21.46 3.20
C GLU A 483 19.13 20.50 3.54
N GLY A 484 20.10 20.93 4.35
CA GLY A 484 21.24 20.10 4.71
C GLY A 484 20.86 18.85 5.52
N VAL A 485 19.90 18.98 6.43
CA VAL A 485 19.38 17.84 7.20
C VAL A 485 18.62 16.88 6.30
N PHE A 486 17.73 17.40 5.45
CA PHE A 486 16.92 16.59 4.55
C PHE A 486 17.78 15.79 3.56
N THR A 487 18.73 16.45 2.89
CA THR A 487 19.59 15.80 1.90
C THR A 487 20.55 14.80 2.52
N LYS A 488 21.08 15.10 3.73
CA LYS A 488 21.88 14.15 4.50
C LYS A 488 21.08 12.92 4.90
N LEU A 489 19.82 13.10 5.32
CA LEU A 489 18.93 11.98 5.64
C LEU A 489 18.65 11.12 4.40
N VAL A 490 18.33 11.72 3.25
CA VAL A 490 18.08 10.98 2.00
C VAL A 490 19.32 10.18 1.58
N SER A 491 20.52 10.79 1.67
CA SER A 491 21.77 10.09 1.40
C SER A 491 21.97 8.91 2.35
N TRP A 492 21.82 9.12 3.65
CA TRP A 492 21.94 8.07 4.66
C TRP A 492 20.96 6.91 4.40
N LEU A 493 19.70 7.21 4.11
CA LEU A 493 18.70 6.18 3.79
C LEU A 493 19.13 5.32 2.59
N LYS A 494 19.61 5.98 1.52
CA LYS A 494 20.08 5.29 0.31
C LYS A 494 21.29 4.43 0.59
N ASP A 495 22.33 5.00 1.22
CA ASP A 495 23.61 4.36 1.41
C ASP A 495 23.47 3.19 2.41
N THR A 496 22.72 3.37 3.49
CA THR A 496 22.41 2.29 4.46
C THR A 496 21.63 1.16 3.82
N ARG A 497 20.65 1.47 2.94
CA ARG A 497 19.91 0.45 2.21
C ARG A 497 20.81 -0.36 1.27
N ILE A 498 21.71 0.30 0.54
CA ILE A 498 22.66 -0.36 -0.35
C ILE A 498 23.61 -1.26 0.46
N ALA A 499 24.17 -0.73 1.55
CA ALA A 499 25.00 -1.50 2.45
C ALA A 499 24.29 -2.73 3.02
N ALA A 500 23.03 -2.58 3.46
CA ALA A 500 22.22 -3.69 3.96
C ALA A 500 21.95 -4.77 2.90
N LYS A 501 21.69 -4.37 1.64
CA LYS A 501 21.45 -5.31 0.54
C LYS A 501 22.67 -6.19 0.22
N HIS A 502 23.87 -5.64 0.37
CA HIS A 502 25.14 -6.29 0.01
C HIS A 502 25.95 -6.78 1.23
N SER A 503 25.42 -6.64 2.45
CA SER A 503 26.09 -7.11 3.66
C SER A 503 26.18 -8.63 3.70
N GLU A 504 27.31 -9.16 4.14
CA GLU A 504 27.48 -10.56 4.48
C GLU A 504 26.94 -10.88 5.89
N GLU A 505 26.83 -9.87 6.74
CA GLU A 505 26.28 -10.01 8.09
C GLU A 505 24.76 -10.12 8.07
N ASP A 506 24.20 -11.02 8.87
CA ASP A 506 22.73 -11.20 8.96
C ASP A 506 22.04 -10.08 9.73
N LEU A 507 22.75 -9.40 10.63
CA LEU A 507 22.27 -8.31 11.47
C LEU A 507 23.13 -7.06 11.26
N ILE A 508 22.48 -5.91 11.11
CA ILE A 508 23.11 -4.59 11.08
C ILE A 508 22.46 -3.77 12.20
N ASP A 509 23.25 -3.32 13.16
CA ASP A 509 22.75 -2.61 14.37
C ASP A 509 21.63 -3.38 15.09
N GLY A 510 21.72 -4.71 15.11
CA GLY A 510 20.70 -5.58 15.74
C GLY A 510 19.43 -5.78 14.92
N ILE A 511 19.36 -5.24 13.69
CA ILE A 511 18.22 -5.38 12.77
C ILE A 511 18.59 -6.37 11.67
N PRO A 512 17.72 -7.37 11.35
CA PRO A 512 17.94 -8.26 10.20
C PRO A 512 18.13 -7.44 8.92
N LYS A 513 19.21 -7.73 8.16
CA LYS A 513 19.57 -6.97 6.96
C LYS A 513 18.45 -6.82 5.93
N ASP A 514 17.67 -7.90 5.74
CA ASP A 514 16.55 -7.89 4.79
C ASP A 514 15.42 -6.95 5.24
N ILE A 515 15.14 -6.92 6.54
CA ILE A 515 14.14 -6.04 7.13
C ILE A 515 14.59 -4.58 7.05
N LEU A 516 15.85 -4.32 7.36
CA LEU A 516 16.46 -2.99 7.22
C LEU A 516 16.38 -2.50 5.78
N ALA A 517 16.83 -3.32 4.81
CA ALA A 517 16.81 -2.97 3.40
C ALA A 517 15.37 -2.71 2.87
N GLN A 518 14.39 -3.53 3.31
CA GLN A 518 12.98 -3.36 2.92
C GLN A 518 12.34 -2.13 3.56
N ALA A 519 12.56 -1.89 4.85
CA ALA A 519 12.05 -0.71 5.55
C ALA A 519 12.55 0.59 4.90
N LEU A 520 13.87 0.67 4.66
CA LEU A 520 14.48 1.83 4.01
C LEU A 520 14.01 2.00 2.56
N LYS A 521 13.80 0.90 1.81
CA LYS A 521 13.22 0.95 0.46
C LYS A 521 11.81 1.57 0.46
N ILE A 522 10.98 1.24 1.44
CA ILE A 522 9.63 1.81 1.57
C ILE A 522 9.73 3.33 1.79
N VAL A 523 10.62 3.77 2.67
CA VAL A 523 10.81 5.21 2.96
C VAL A 523 11.30 5.94 1.71
N ILE A 524 12.40 5.48 1.12
CA ILE A 524 13.06 6.11 -0.04
C ILE A 524 12.10 6.26 -1.21
N ASN A 525 11.39 5.18 -1.58
CA ASN A 525 10.48 5.20 -2.72
C ASN A 525 9.26 6.10 -2.49
N SER A 526 8.91 6.36 -1.22
CA SER A 526 7.77 7.19 -0.87
C SER A 526 8.10 8.69 -0.80
N ILE A 527 9.33 9.06 -0.49
CA ILE A 527 9.73 10.48 -0.30
C ILE A 527 9.36 11.32 -1.53
N TYR A 528 9.73 10.86 -2.73
CA TYR A 528 9.44 11.56 -3.96
C TYR A 528 7.94 11.83 -4.15
N GLY A 529 7.10 10.81 -4.06
CA GLY A 529 5.65 10.95 -4.19
C GLY A 529 5.05 11.92 -3.16
N LYS A 530 5.62 11.97 -1.96
CA LYS A 530 5.18 12.85 -0.88
C LYS A 530 5.54 14.32 -1.08
N LEU A 531 6.58 14.63 -1.85
CA LEU A 531 6.86 16.00 -2.28
C LEU A 531 5.70 16.59 -3.12
N GLY A 532 4.94 15.74 -3.82
CA GLY A 532 3.78 16.13 -4.62
C GLY A 532 2.43 16.02 -3.91
N PHE A 533 2.38 15.49 -2.69
CA PHE A 533 1.15 15.23 -1.96
C PHE A 533 0.73 16.45 -1.12
N GLU A 534 -0.31 17.17 -1.55
CA GLU A 534 -0.73 18.47 -0.98
C GLU A 534 -1.03 18.43 0.54
N SER A 535 -1.49 17.31 1.06
CA SER A 535 -1.79 17.15 2.48
C SER A 535 -0.59 16.64 3.28
N GLY A 536 0.55 16.38 2.64
CA GLY A 536 1.74 15.81 3.27
C GLY A 536 2.69 16.86 3.85
N SER A 537 3.41 16.49 4.90
CA SER A 537 4.44 17.33 5.55
C SER A 537 5.71 17.56 4.71
N LEU A 538 5.83 16.90 3.55
CA LEU A 538 6.95 17.09 2.61
C LEU A 538 6.54 17.91 1.38
N TYR A 539 5.34 18.43 1.33
CA TYR A 539 4.81 19.07 0.13
C TYR A 539 5.61 20.29 -0.33
N ASP A 540 6.26 20.18 -1.46
CA ASP A 540 6.84 21.27 -2.25
C ASP A 540 6.86 20.90 -3.74
N ARG A 541 5.97 21.49 -4.50
CA ARG A 541 5.82 21.22 -5.94
C ARG A 541 7.06 21.56 -6.76
N LEU A 542 7.84 22.56 -6.35
CA LEU A 542 9.09 22.90 -7.03
C LEU A 542 10.14 21.81 -6.84
N ALA A 543 10.20 21.20 -5.65
CA ALA A 543 11.10 20.08 -5.39
C ALA A 543 10.74 18.88 -6.27
N VAL A 544 9.44 18.56 -6.42
CA VAL A 544 8.99 17.52 -7.37
C VAL A 544 9.49 17.79 -8.78
N LEU A 545 9.22 18.99 -9.30
CA LEU A 545 9.61 19.34 -10.67
C LEU A 545 11.12 19.35 -10.86
N LYS A 546 11.89 19.78 -9.86
CA LYS A 546 13.35 19.69 -9.91
C LYS A 546 13.85 18.26 -10.06
N VAL A 547 13.24 17.32 -9.36
CA VAL A 547 13.60 15.89 -9.46
C VAL A 547 13.18 15.32 -10.81
N THR A 548 11.91 15.46 -11.19
CA THR A 548 11.36 14.79 -12.37
C THR A 548 11.86 15.39 -13.68
N ILE A 549 11.82 16.70 -13.84
CA ILE A 549 12.23 17.35 -15.09
C ILE A 549 13.72 17.14 -15.34
N ASN A 550 14.58 17.32 -14.33
CA ASN A 550 16.00 17.09 -14.53
C ASN A 550 16.32 15.61 -14.72
N GLY A 551 15.62 14.70 -14.03
CA GLY A 551 15.76 13.26 -14.28
C GLY A 551 15.46 12.90 -15.73
N GLN A 552 14.33 13.37 -16.27
CA GLN A 552 13.98 13.15 -17.68
C GLN A 552 15.02 13.72 -18.63
N LEU A 553 15.48 14.95 -18.39
CA LEU A 553 16.49 15.59 -19.24
C LEU A 553 17.85 14.92 -19.16
N MET A 554 18.27 14.41 -18.00
CA MET A 554 19.51 13.65 -17.85
C MET A 554 19.48 12.35 -18.65
N ILE A 555 18.37 11.60 -18.62
CA ILE A 555 18.22 10.37 -19.42
C ILE A 555 18.17 10.73 -20.91
N LEU A 556 17.46 11.79 -21.28
CA LEU A 556 17.39 12.24 -22.67
C LEU A 556 18.77 12.63 -23.20
N MET A 557 19.64 13.27 -22.39
CA MET A 557 21.04 13.55 -22.75
C MET A 557 21.81 12.25 -23.04
N LEU A 558 21.61 11.21 -22.22
CA LEU A 558 22.24 9.90 -22.46
C LEU A 558 21.76 9.28 -23.77
N CYS A 559 20.43 9.29 -24.01
CA CYS A 559 19.84 8.77 -25.24
C CYS A 559 20.39 9.50 -26.48
N GLU A 560 20.49 10.84 -26.43
CA GLU A 560 21.07 11.63 -27.51
C GLU A 560 22.52 11.23 -27.80
N GLU A 561 23.35 11.11 -26.76
CA GLU A 561 24.77 10.73 -26.88
C GLU A 561 24.95 9.34 -27.52
N LEU A 562 24.13 8.38 -27.08
CA LEU A 562 24.18 7.00 -27.57
C LEU A 562 23.78 6.95 -29.07
N GLU A 563 22.68 7.61 -29.42
CA GLU A 563 22.19 7.65 -30.80
C GLU A 563 23.17 8.36 -31.72
N LEU A 564 23.79 9.46 -31.31
CA LEU A 564 24.85 10.15 -32.04
C LEU A 564 26.10 9.27 -32.24
N ALA A 565 26.34 8.36 -31.32
CA ALA A 565 27.43 7.39 -31.42
C ALA A 565 27.07 6.14 -32.26
N GLY A 566 25.84 6.04 -32.78
CA GLY A 566 25.33 4.92 -33.52
C GLY A 566 24.91 3.71 -32.68
N ILE A 567 24.67 3.91 -31.39
CA ILE A 567 24.14 2.90 -30.49
C ILE A 567 22.63 3.10 -30.36
N GLU A 568 21.86 2.14 -30.85
CA GLU A 568 20.41 2.23 -30.95
C GLU A 568 19.75 2.12 -29.56
N VAL A 569 19.00 3.14 -29.14
CA VAL A 569 18.14 3.10 -27.96
C VAL A 569 16.81 2.45 -28.33
N ILE A 570 16.45 1.40 -27.61
CA ILE A 570 15.24 0.61 -27.86
C ILE A 570 14.05 1.13 -27.06
N SER A 571 14.31 1.49 -25.79
CA SER A 571 13.30 1.98 -24.86
C SER A 571 13.95 2.85 -23.79
N ALA A 572 13.21 3.81 -23.27
CA ALA A 572 13.57 4.58 -22.09
C ALA A 572 12.36 4.69 -21.15
N ASN A 573 12.56 4.39 -19.87
CA ASN A 573 11.49 4.40 -18.89
C ASN A 573 12.02 4.87 -17.54
N THR A 574 11.61 6.06 -17.14
CA THR A 574 11.83 6.71 -15.83
C THR A 574 13.29 6.77 -15.36
N ASP A 575 13.93 5.66 -15.07
CA ASP A 575 15.24 5.51 -14.43
C ASP A 575 16.19 4.59 -15.22
N GLY A 576 15.73 4.02 -16.31
CA GLY A 576 16.53 3.12 -17.14
C GLY A 576 16.32 3.27 -18.64
N ILE A 577 17.26 2.71 -19.39
CA ILE A 577 17.20 2.59 -20.85
C ILE A 577 17.51 1.15 -21.27
N VAL A 578 16.96 0.76 -22.40
CA VAL A 578 17.35 -0.48 -23.09
C VAL A 578 18.04 -0.11 -24.39
N VAL A 579 19.22 -0.64 -24.62
CA VAL A 579 19.99 -0.40 -25.84
C VAL A 579 20.27 -1.70 -26.59
N LYS A 580 20.30 -1.62 -27.91
CA LYS A 580 20.85 -2.69 -28.76
C LYS A 580 22.35 -2.44 -28.93
N LEU A 581 23.17 -3.26 -28.28
CA LEU A 581 24.60 -3.06 -28.21
C LEU A 581 25.35 -4.17 -28.95
N TYR A 582 26.08 -3.79 -30.00
CA TYR A 582 27.01 -4.68 -30.70
C TYR A 582 28.30 -4.83 -29.89
N LYS A 583 28.93 -6.02 -29.94
CA LYS A 583 30.20 -6.28 -29.26
C LYS A 583 31.28 -5.24 -29.60
N LYS A 584 31.41 -4.87 -30.84
CA LYS A 584 32.35 -3.85 -31.33
C LYS A 584 32.14 -2.46 -30.70
N ASP A 585 30.91 -2.14 -30.27
CA ASP A 585 30.56 -0.84 -29.71
C ASP A 585 30.59 -0.83 -28.18
N LYS A 586 30.94 -1.95 -27.51
CA LYS A 586 30.98 -2.09 -26.06
C LYS A 586 31.79 -0.98 -25.39
N ASN A 587 33.04 -0.80 -25.81
CA ASN A 587 33.91 0.21 -25.21
C ASN A 587 33.40 1.64 -25.41
N LYS A 588 32.72 1.89 -26.53
CA LYS A 588 32.08 3.18 -26.81
C LYS A 588 30.90 3.42 -25.86
N PHE A 589 30.05 2.41 -25.67
CA PHE A 589 28.96 2.46 -24.71
C PHE A 589 29.45 2.72 -23.29
N GLU A 590 30.45 1.98 -22.84
CA GLU A 590 31.06 2.15 -21.51
C GLU A 590 31.66 3.56 -21.33
N SER A 591 32.32 4.09 -22.34
CA SER A 591 32.87 5.46 -22.31
C SER A 591 31.77 6.51 -22.19
N ILE A 592 30.70 6.41 -22.99
CA ILE A 592 29.56 7.34 -22.93
C ILE A 592 28.87 7.25 -21.57
N SER A 593 28.59 6.05 -21.09
CA SER A 593 27.93 5.81 -19.79
C SER A 593 28.77 6.35 -18.62
N ASN A 594 30.09 6.14 -18.65
CA ASN A 594 30.99 6.66 -17.63
C ASN A 594 31.09 8.20 -17.67
N ASN A 595 31.14 8.80 -18.85
CA ASN A 595 31.12 10.26 -18.99
C ASN A 595 29.82 10.85 -18.45
N TRP A 596 28.68 10.19 -18.71
CA TRP A 596 27.40 10.59 -18.20
C TRP A 596 27.35 10.48 -16.64
N LYS A 597 27.88 9.39 -16.06
CA LYS A 597 28.01 9.22 -14.61
C LYS A 597 28.84 10.34 -13.98
N GLN A 598 29.98 10.67 -14.59
CA GLN A 598 30.85 11.75 -14.12
C GLN A 598 30.16 13.12 -14.18
N LEU A 599 29.47 13.41 -15.27
CA LEU A 599 28.74 14.67 -15.46
C LEU A 599 27.58 14.82 -14.49
N THR A 600 26.79 13.78 -14.32
CA THR A 600 25.59 13.79 -13.47
C THR A 600 25.86 13.42 -12.02
N LYS A 601 27.03 12.88 -11.71
CA LYS A 601 27.39 12.35 -10.38
C LYS A 601 26.40 11.29 -9.87
N LEU A 602 25.77 10.58 -10.77
CA LEU A 602 24.80 9.51 -10.47
C LEU A 602 25.39 8.15 -10.82
N ASP A 603 25.10 7.14 -9.99
CA ASP A 603 25.51 5.77 -10.23
C ASP A 603 24.46 5.01 -11.04
N ALA A 604 24.91 4.19 -11.97
CA ALA A 604 24.08 3.32 -12.76
C ALA A 604 24.86 2.07 -13.18
N ASP A 605 24.13 0.98 -13.36
CA ASP A 605 24.70 -0.31 -13.71
C ASP A 605 24.02 -0.89 -14.94
N ALA A 606 24.76 -1.70 -15.71
CA ALA A 606 24.25 -2.47 -16.83
C ALA A 606 23.91 -3.89 -16.36
N GLU A 607 22.65 -4.32 -16.61
CA GLU A 607 22.15 -5.67 -16.35
C GLU A 607 21.89 -6.43 -17.65
#